data_cd433081bbdb58fca362573eefd08881
#
_entry.id   cd433081bbdb58fca362573eefd08881
#
_cell.length_a   1.000
_cell.length_b   1.000
_cell.length_c   1.000
_cell.angle_alpha   90.00
_cell.angle_beta   90.00
_cell.angle_gamma   90.00
#
_symmetry.space_group_name_H-M   'P 1'
#
loop_
_entity.id
_entity.type
_entity.pdbx_description
1 polymer ?
#
loop_
_entity_poly.entity_id
_entity_poly.type
_entity_poly.pdbx_seq_one_letter_code
_entity_poly.pdbx_strand_id
1 'polypeptide(L)'
;MEEERGFEEIRVGEKVKALREQKSLSLKDLAELTGFSTALLSQMENHLVSPSLGTMIKLAKALGVRVGDFLGETEGEPFSIVRKDERKTVSRFASKEGVKYGYSYESLGFEKKDRHMEPFIVTLEPATIKTSKTSVHDGEEFIFVLEGEMEVILGNHTDVLYSGDSIYYDSNIPHRVQCHQDKVTKILAVLYAANT
;
A
#
# COMPACT_ATOMS: atom_id res chain seq x y z
N MET A 1 -12.40 20.33 23.88
CA MET A 1 -12.74 18.95 23.49
C MET A 1 -12.60 18.93 21.98
N GLU A 2 -11.45 18.46 21.50
CA GLU A 2 -11.28 18.15 20.08
C GLU A 2 -12.04 16.85 19.84
N GLU A 3 -13.13 16.93 19.08
CA GLU A 3 -13.81 15.76 18.56
C GLU A 3 -12.78 14.98 17.72
N GLU A 4 -12.45 13.76 18.12
CA GLU A 4 -11.80 12.78 17.26
C GLU A 4 -12.71 12.58 16.05
N ARG A 5 -12.45 13.33 14.97
CA ARG A 5 -13.04 13.05 13.67
C ARG A 5 -12.47 11.70 13.25
N GLY A 6 -13.30 10.67 13.35
CA GLY A 6 -12.96 9.33 12.91
C GLY A 6 -12.60 9.39 11.42
N PHE A 7 -11.33 9.18 11.11
CA PHE A 7 -10.91 8.99 9.72
C PHE A 7 -11.60 7.73 9.20
N GLU A 8 -12.35 7.86 8.10
CA GLU A 8 -12.99 6.74 7.44
C GLU A 8 -11.90 5.81 6.89
N GLU A 9 -11.74 4.64 7.50
CA GLU A 9 -10.73 3.66 7.12
C GLU A 9 -11.24 2.81 5.96
N ILE A 10 -10.45 2.72 4.89
CA ILE A 10 -10.76 1.82 3.77
C ILE A 10 -10.39 0.40 4.19
N ARG A 11 -11.38 -0.46 4.33
CA ARG A 11 -11.22 -1.86 4.75
C ARG A 11 -10.83 -2.76 3.58
N VAL A 12 -9.57 -2.68 3.17
CA VAL A 12 -9.03 -3.43 2.03
C VAL A 12 -9.27 -4.94 2.18
N GLY A 13 -9.12 -5.50 3.37
CA GLY A 13 -9.33 -6.94 3.61
C GLY A 13 -10.74 -7.42 3.28
N GLU A 14 -11.77 -6.65 3.62
CA GLU A 14 -13.17 -6.96 3.27
C GLU A 14 -13.38 -6.93 1.75
N LYS A 15 -12.75 -5.99 1.05
CA LYS A 15 -12.83 -5.90 -0.42
C LYS A 15 -12.15 -7.09 -1.09
N VAL A 16 -10.95 -7.47 -0.62
CA VAL A 16 -10.24 -8.67 -1.10
C VAL A 16 -11.11 -9.91 -0.93
N LYS A 17 -11.71 -10.11 0.26
CA LYS A 17 -12.60 -11.24 0.54
C LYS A 17 -13.80 -11.24 -0.40
N ALA A 18 -14.50 -10.11 -0.52
CA ALA A 18 -15.69 -10.01 -1.37
C ALA A 18 -15.37 -10.33 -2.84
N LEU A 19 -14.27 -9.79 -3.38
CA LEU A 19 -13.85 -10.06 -4.76
C LEU A 19 -13.42 -11.51 -4.97
N ARG A 20 -12.72 -12.11 -4.00
CA ARG A 20 -12.37 -13.53 -4.04
C ARG A 20 -13.62 -14.41 -4.08
N GLU A 21 -14.59 -14.15 -3.20
CA GLU A 21 -15.84 -14.91 -3.11
C GLU A 21 -16.70 -14.71 -4.36
N GLN A 22 -16.78 -13.50 -4.90
CA GLN A 22 -17.46 -13.22 -6.17
C GLN A 22 -16.92 -14.06 -7.32
N LYS A 23 -15.59 -14.32 -7.32
CA LYS A 23 -14.91 -15.18 -8.30
C LYS A 23 -14.95 -16.67 -7.92
N SER A 24 -15.65 -17.04 -6.86
CA SER A 24 -15.75 -18.42 -6.36
C SER A 24 -14.37 -19.06 -6.05
N LEU A 25 -13.38 -18.25 -5.67
CA LEU A 25 -12.06 -18.71 -5.30
C LEU A 25 -12.01 -19.04 -3.80
N SER A 26 -11.39 -20.18 -3.47
CA SER A 26 -11.03 -20.47 -2.09
C SER A 26 -9.78 -19.70 -1.66
N LEU A 27 -9.51 -19.62 -0.35
CA LEU A 27 -8.23 -19.07 0.14
C LEU A 27 -7.02 -19.84 -0.41
N LYS A 28 -7.17 -21.14 -0.67
CA LYS A 28 -6.12 -21.96 -1.25
C LYS A 28 -5.85 -21.55 -2.69
N ASP A 29 -6.89 -21.36 -3.51
CA ASP A 29 -6.74 -20.93 -4.89
C ASP A 29 -6.05 -19.56 -4.97
N LEU A 30 -6.47 -18.60 -4.12
CA LEU A 30 -5.81 -17.28 -4.06
C LEU A 30 -4.36 -17.38 -3.58
N ALA A 31 -4.05 -18.29 -2.66
CA ALA A 31 -2.69 -18.57 -2.21
C ALA A 31 -1.79 -19.09 -3.35
N GLU A 32 -2.31 -19.99 -4.17
CA GLU A 32 -1.60 -20.52 -5.34
C GLU A 32 -1.35 -19.43 -6.39
N LEU A 33 -2.33 -18.56 -6.65
CA LEU A 33 -2.22 -17.45 -7.61
C LEU A 33 -1.24 -16.36 -7.17
N THR A 34 -1.16 -16.08 -5.86
CA THR A 34 -0.36 -14.96 -5.33
C THR A 34 1.00 -15.38 -4.78
N GLY A 35 1.18 -16.67 -4.48
CA GLY A 35 2.33 -17.17 -3.74
C GLY A 35 2.33 -16.81 -2.25
N PHE A 36 1.22 -16.29 -1.71
CA PHE A 36 1.04 -16.04 -0.28
C PHE A 36 0.56 -17.29 0.45
N SER A 37 0.79 -17.37 1.77
CA SER A 37 0.19 -18.43 2.56
C SER A 37 -1.30 -18.17 2.80
N THR A 38 -2.11 -19.23 2.92
CA THR A 38 -3.52 -19.12 3.27
C THR A 38 -3.72 -18.44 4.64
N ALA A 39 -2.79 -18.64 5.57
CA ALA A 39 -2.81 -17.97 6.87
C ALA A 39 -2.65 -16.45 6.74
N LEU A 40 -1.73 -15.97 5.90
CA LEU A 40 -1.55 -14.54 5.66
C LEU A 40 -2.78 -13.93 4.97
N LEU A 41 -3.34 -14.59 3.96
CA LEU A 41 -4.56 -14.14 3.28
C LEU A 41 -5.75 -14.07 4.25
N SER A 42 -5.93 -15.09 5.08
CA SER A 42 -6.97 -15.10 6.12
C SER A 42 -6.78 -13.94 7.12
N GLN A 43 -5.54 -13.67 7.54
CA GLN A 43 -5.25 -12.53 8.42
C GLN A 43 -5.59 -11.19 7.77
N MET A 44 -5.30 -11.02 6.48
CA MET A 44 -5.67 -9.82 5.72
C MET A 44 -7.18 -9.65 5.61
N GLU A 45 -7.90 -10.69 5.21
CA GLU A 45 -9.37 -10.68 5.07
C GLU A 45 -10.09 -10.40 6.40
N ASN A 46 -9.48 -10.75 7.52
CA ASN A 46 -10.01 -10.52 8.87
C ASN A 46 -9.39 -9.29 9.58
N HIS A 47 -8.73 -8.39 8.85
CA HIS A 47 -8.11 -7.14 9.36
C HIS A 47 -7.08 -7.35 10.48
N LEU A 48 -6.47 -8.52 10.57
CA LEU A 48 -5.38 -8.80 11.52
C LEU A 48 -4.03 -8.31 10.98
N VAL A 49 -3.91 -8.24 9.65
CA VAL A 49 -2.73 -7.73 8.94
C VAL A 49 -3.21 -6.87 7.76
N SER A 50 -2.68 -5.68 7.65
CA SER A 50 -2.94 -4.83 6.48
C SER A 50 -1.96 -5.17 5.35
N PRO A 51 -2.43 -5.27 4.09
CA PRO A 51 -1.56 -5.53 2.95
C PRO A 51 -0.68 -4.31 2.64
N SER A 52 0.60 -4.54 2.32
CA SER A 52 1.46 -3.50 1.74
C SER A 52 0.98 -3.14 0.33
N LEU A 53 1.48 -2.00 -0.23
CA LEU A 53 1.16 -1.61 -1.61
C LEU A 53 1.50 -2.72 -2.61
N GLY A 54 2.69 -3.31 -2.54
CA GLY A 54 3.07 -4.43 -3.39
C GLY A 54 2.20 -5.69 -3.21
N THR A 55 1.71 -5.92 -1.98
CA THR A 55 0.75 -7.00 -1.72
C THR A 55 -0.59 -6.72 -2.39
N MET A 56 -1.08 -5.48 -2.34
CA MET A 56 -2.32 -5.07 -3.02
C MET A 56 -2.22 -5.24 -4.54
N ILE A 57 -1.09 -4.88 -5.15
CA ILE A 57 -0.85 -5.08 -6.58
C ILE A 57 -0.91 -6.57 -6.95
N LYS A 58 -0.25 -7.44 -6.18
CA LYS A 58 -0.30 -8.90 -6.42
C LYS A 58 -1.71 -9.47 -6.27
N LEU A 59 -2.46 -9.02 -5.26
CA LEU A 59 -3.85 -9.42 -5.07
C LEU A 59 -4.73 -8.92 -6.21
N ALA A 60 -4.56 -7.68 -6.65
CA ALA A 60 -5.30 -7.11 -7.77
C ALA A 60 -5.08 -7.92 -9.05
N LYS A 61 -3.82 -8.21 -9.38
CA LYS A 61 -3.44 -9.05 -10.53
C LYS A 61 -4.07 -10.45 -10.43
N ALA A 62 -3.94 -11.12 -9.29
CA ALA A 62 -4.47 -12.47 -9.09
C ALA A 62 -6.00 -12.50 -9.18
N LEU A 63 -6.67 -11.45 -8.74
CA LEU A 63 -8.12 -11.30 -8.82
C LEU A 63 -8.59 -10.68 -10.15
N GLY A 64 -7.69 -10.29 -11.07
CA GLY A 64 -8.04 -9.66 -12.34
C GLY A 64 -8.86 -8.38 -12.13
N VAL A 65 -8.46 -7.54 -11.18
CA VAL A 65 -9.06 -6.26 -10.83
C VAL A 65 -7.96 -5.19 -10.73
N ARG A 66 -8.34 -3.92 -10.64
CA ARG A 66 -7.38 -2.83 -10.40
C ARG A 66 -7.15 -2.65 -8.90
N VAL A 67 -6.01 -2.09 -8.52
CA VAL A 67 -5.73 -1.74 -7.12
C VAL A 67 -6.80 -0.79 -6.55
N GLY A 68 -7.30 0.13 -7.39
CA GLY A 68 -8.37 1.06 -7.05
C GLY A 68 -9.66 0.38 -6.56
N ASP A 69 -9.97 -0.80 -7.07
CA ASP A 69 -11.17 -1.56 -6.68
C ASP A 69 -11.14 -1.95 -5.19
N PHE A 70 -9.96 -2.11 -4.60
CA PHE A 70 -9.81 -2.28 -3.16
C PHE A 70 -10.00 -0.99 -2.36
N LEU A 71 -9.79 0.15 -3.02
CA LEU A 71 -9.80 1.48 -2.41
C LEU A 71 -11.17 2.16 -2.46
N GLY A 72 -12.19 1.50 -3.02
CA GLY A 72 -13.57 1.97 -2.97
C GLY A 72 -14.08 2.62 -4.26
N GLU A 73 -13.43 2.41 -5.40
CA GLU A 73 -13.92 2.87 -6.69
C GLU A 73 -15.17 2.10 -7.14
N THR A 74 -16.32 2.67 -6.99
CA THR A 74 -17.54 2.12 -7.62
C THR A 74 -18.25 3.11 -8.55
N GLU A 75 -18.20 4.40 -8.25
CA GLU A 75 -18.84 5.46 -9.05
C GLU A 75 -18.04 6.75 -8.84
N GLY A 76 -17.14 7.09 -9.72
CA GLY A 76 -16.29 8.29 -9.61
C GLY A 76 -16.36 9.18 -10.83
N GLU A 77 -15.98 10.43 -10.64
CA GLU A 77 -15.81 11.42 -11.70
C GLU A 77 -14.46 11.22 -12.42
N PRO A 78 -14.28 11.79 -13.62
CA PRO A 78 -12.99 11.73 -14.32
C PRO A 78 -11.86 12.49 -13.61
N PHE A 79 -12.17 13.23 -12.57
CA PHE A 79 -11.21 13.92 -11.70
C PHE A 79 -11.59 13.76 -10.23
N SER A 80 -10.63 13.99 -9.33
CA SER A 80 -10.84 14.01 -7.88
C SER A 80 -9.99 15.12 -7.27
N ILE A 81 -10.54 15.80 -6.27
CA ILE A 81 -9.83 16.77 -5.45
C ILE A 81 -9.87 16.26 -4.02
N VAL A 82 -8.73 15.86 -3.50
CA VAL A 82 -8.60 15.36 -2.12
C VAL A 82 -7.97 16.45 -1.27
N ARG A 83 -8.74 17.03 -0.36
CA ARG A 83 -8.22 18.03 0.61
C ARG A 83 -7.41 17.33 1.70
N LYS A 84 -6.47 18.05 2.30
CA LYS A 84 -5.55 17.49 3.30
C LYS A 84 -6.28 16.83 4.48
N ASP A 85 -7.38 17.40 4.92
CA ASP A 85 -8.23 16.95 6.03
C ASP A 85 -9.30 15.92 5.63
N GLU A 86 -9.44 15.65 4.31
CA GLU A 86 -10.39 14.68 3.75
C GLU A 86 -9.71 13.39 3.26
N ARG A 87 -8.39 13.26 3.47
CA ARG A 87 -7.65 12.07 3.04
C ARG A 87 -8.16 10.84 3.78
N LYS A 88 -8.38 9.76 3.02
CA LYS A 88 -8.77 8.47 3.59
C LYS A 88 -7.53 7.63 3.88
N THR A 89 -7.43 7.13 5.10
CA THR A 89 -6.39 6.18 5.48
C THR A 89 -6.74 4.82 4.88
N VAL A 90 -5.90 4.33 3.99
CA VAL A 90 -6.09 3.02 3.32
C VAL A 90 -5.67 1.88 4.24
N SER A 91 -4.68 2.14 5.09
CA SER A 91 -4.14 1.15 6.00
C SER A 91 -3.38 1.85 7.12
N ARG A 92 -3.71 1.53 8.34
CA ARG A 92 -2.94 1.83 9.52
C ARG A 92 -2.50 0.52 10.14
N PHE A 93 -1.21 0.23 10.12
CA PHE A 93 -0.69 -0.94 10.81
C PHE A 93 -0.72 -0.74 12.32
N ALA A 94 -1.89 -0.84 12.91
CA ALA A 94 -2.02 -1.01 14.35
C ALA A 94 -2.23 -2.49 14.63
N SER A 95 -1.18 -3.20 15.01
CA SER A 95 -1.39 -4.54 15.53
C SER A 95 -2.01 -4.47 16.92
N LYS A 96 -2.82 -5.47 17.22
CA LYS A 96 -3.34 -5.74 18.57
C LYS A 96 -2.20 -6.20 19.46
N GLU A 97 -1.15 -5.72 19.76
CA GLU A 97 -0.07 -6.20 20.64
C GLU A 97 1.24 -5.40 20.51
N GLY A 98 1.17 -4.11 20.09
CA GLY A 98 2.37 -3.27 20.05
C GLY A 98 3.32 -3.56 18.87
N VAL A 99 2.94 -4.42 17.92
CA VAL A 99 3.71 -4.67 16.70
C VAL A 99 3.43 -3.56 15.69
N LYS A 100 4.44 -2.80 15.27
CA LYS A 100 4.35 -1.80 14.21
C LYS A 100 5.08 -2.33 12.97
N TYR A 101 4.41 -2.27 11.81
CA TYR A 101 4.98 -2.69 10.53
C TYR A 101 5.69 -1.56 9.79
N GLY A 102 5.59 -0.35 10.28
CA GLY A 102 6.38 0.78 9.81
C GLY A 102 5.78 1.59 8.66
N TYR A 103 4.51 1.39 8.29
CA TYR A 103 3.89 2.12 7.19
C TYR A 103 2.46 2.53 7.51
N SER A 104 2.07 3.74 7.12
CA SER A 104 0.67 4.13 6.97
C SER A 104 0.47 4.82 5.62
N TYR A 105 -0.70 4.63 5.01
CA TYR A 105 -1.00 5.10 3.66
C TYR A 105 -2.25 5.97 3.66
N GLU A 106 -2.18 7.14 3.04
CA GLU A 106 -3.31 8.02 2.76
C GLU A 106 -3.48 8.15 1.25
N SER A 107 -4.63 7.75 0.70
CA SER A 107 -4.89 7.85 -0.73
C SER A 107 -5.13 9.31 -1.14
N LEU A 108 -4.53 9.71 -2.26
CA LEU A 108 -4.70 11.04 -2.86
C LEU A 108 -5.61 11.04 -4.10
N GLY A 109 -6.19 9.90 -4.45
CA GLY A 109 -7.00 9.79 -5.67
C GLY A 109 -8.16 8.81 -5.58
N PHE A 110 -8.64 8.50 -4.36
CA PHE A 110 -9.61 7.42 -4.12
C PHE A 110 -10.96 7.62 -4.83
N GLU A 111 -11.33 8.83 -5.24
CA GLU A 111 -12.59 9.12 -5.94
C GLU A 111 -12.44 9.24 -7.47
N LYS A 112 -11.21 9.24 -8.00
CA LYS A 112 -11.03 9.32 -9.44
C LYS A 112 -11.31 7.98 -10.11
N LYS A 113 -12.30 7.97 -11.00
CA LYS A 113 -12.62 6.81 -11.83
C LYS A 113 -11.52 6.48 -12.84
N ASP A 114 -11.35 5.22 -13.14
CA ASP A 114 -10.44 4.71 -14.19
C ASP A 114 -9.01 5.26 -14.09
N ARG A 115 -8.47 5.40 -12.87
CA ARG A 115 -7.09 5.84 -12.69
C ARG A 115 -6.11 4.71 -12.99
N HIS A 116 -4.98 5.08 -13.56
CA HIS A 116 -3.85 4.18 -13.84
C HIS A 116 -2.72 4.35 -12.82
N MET A 117 -2.72 5.46 -12.12
CA MET A 117 -1.75 5.77 -11.07
C MET A 117 -2.42 5.77 -9.72
N GLU A 118 -1.75 5.24 -8.72
CA GLU A 118 -2.19 5.23 -7.33
C GLU A 118 -1.27 6.14 -6.49
N PRO A 119 -1.63 7.41 -6.32
CA PRO A 119 -0.84 8.34 -5.52
C PRO A 119 -1.21 8.23 -4.03
N PHE A 120 -0.19 8.16 -3.17
CA PHE A 120 -0.32 8.08 -1.71
C PHE A 120 0.63 9.05 -1.00
N ILE A 121 0.19 9.57 0.12
CA ILE A 121 1.13 9.96 1.18
C ILE A 121 1.41 8.71 2.00
N VAL A 122 2.68 8.37 2.13
CA VAL A 122 3.13 7.25 2.96
C VAL A 122 3.94 7.80 4.11
N THR A 123 3.56 7.43 5.33
CA THR A 123 4.39 7.69 6.51
C THR A 123 5.16 6.42 6.84
N LEU A 124 6.47 6.51 6.78
CA LEU A 124 7.40 5.46 7.18
C LEU A 124 7.71 5.66 8.66
N GLU A 125 7.39 4.67 9.49
CA GLU A 125 7.63 4.69 10.93
C GLU A 125 8.65 3.61 11.30
N PRO A 126 9.36 3.77 12.43
CA PRO A 126 10.20 2.70 12.96
C PRO A 126 9.39 1.42 13.17
N ALA A 127 9.79 0.35 12.49
CA ALA A 127 9.14 -0.95 12.61
C ALA A 127 9.68 -1.73 13.82
N THR A 128 8.79 -2.33 14.61
CA THR A 128 9.19 -3.25 15.68
C THR A 128 9.67 -4.60 15.15
N ILE A 129 9.18 -4.97 13.93
CA ILE A 129 9.66 -6.15 13.21
C ILE A 129 10.58 -5.67 12.09
N LYS A 130 11.88 -5.93 12.23
CA LYS A 130 12.84 -5.72 11.14
C LYS A 130 12.76 -6.90 10.18
N THR A 131 12.37 -6.66 8.94
CA THR A 131 12.36 -7.67 7.88
C THR A 131 13.40 -7.34 6.84
N SER A 132 14.11 -8.36 6.33
CA SER A 132 14.98 -8.24 5.16
C SER A 132 14.24 -8.51 3.85
N LYS A 133 12.94 -8.85 3.90
CA LYS A 133 12.17 -9.17 2.71
C LYS A 133 11.99 -7.94 1.84
N THR A 134 12.21 -8.09 0.55
CA THR A 134 11.92 -7.12 -0.49
C THR A 134 10.57 -7.41 -1.14
N SER A 135 9.95 -6.37 -1.69
CA SER A 135 8.79 -6.49 -2.58
C SER A 135 9.25 -6.66 -4.02
N VAL A 136 8.46 -7.37 -4.81
CA VAL A 136 8.60 -7.47 -6.27
C VAL A 136 7.19 -7.53 -6.84
N HIS A 137 6.85 -6.65 -7.77
CA HIS A 137 5.57 -6.67 -8.47
C HIS A 137 5.71 -6.01 -9.86
N ASP A 138 4.69 -6.13 -10.69
CA ASP A 138 4.69 -5.46 -11.99
C ASP A 138 4.42 -3.96 -11.82
N GLY A 139 4.85 -3.18 -12.81
CA GLY A 139 4.64 -1.74 -12.87
C GLY A 139 5.86 -0.94 -12.43
N GLU A 140 5.60 0.31 -12.11
CA GLU A 140 6.64 1.30 -11.80
C GLU A 140 6.26 2.07 -10.54
N GLU A 141 7.25 2.56 -9.82
CA GLU A 141 7.05 3.44 -8.67
C GLU A 141 7.87 4.71 -8.81
N PHE A 142 7.22 5.85 -8.55
CA PHE A 142 7.88 7.13 -8.32
C PHE A 142 7.71 7.51 -6.86
N ILE A 143 8.80 7.88 -6.21
CA ILE A 143 8.81 8.33 -4.82
C ILE A 143 9.50 9.68 -4.71
N PHE A 144 8.90 10.60 -3.98
CA PHE A 144 9.47 11.89 -3.61
C PHE A 144 9.48 12.02 -2.08
N VAL A 145 10.62 12.34 -1.49
CA VAL A 145 10.75 12.53 -0.04
C VAL A 145 10.24 13.91 0.35
N LEU A 146 9.14 13.95 1.11
CA LEU A 146 8.55 15.20 1.60
C LEU A 146 9.20 15.67 2.89
N GLU A 147 9.38 14.76 3.85
CA GLU A 147 9.94 15.05 5.17
C GLU A 147 10.78 13.85 5.64
N GLY A 148 11.90 14.11 6.30
CA GLY A 148 12.75 13.08 6.91
C GLY A 148 13.77 12.47 5.96
N GLU A 149 14.19 11.25 6.25
CA GLU A 149 15.25 10.52 5.56
C GLU A 149 14.75 9.10 5.23
N MET A 150 14.77 8.73 3.94
CA MET A 150 14.32 7.43 3.45
C MET A 150 15.50 6.57 3.01
N GLU A 151 15.63 5.38 3.58
CA GLU A 151 16.53 4.37 3.02
C GLU A 151 15.80 3.58 1.93
N VAL A 152 16.42 3.45 0.76
CA VAL A 152 15.94 2.64 -0.35
C VAL A 152 16.91 1.50 -0.63
N ILE A 153 16.38 0.31 -0.87
CA ILE A 153 17.11 -0.88 -1.30
C ILE A 153 16.51 -1.31 -2.63
N LEU A 154 17.32 -1.36 -3.69
CA LEU A 154 16.95 -1.77 -5.05
C LEU A 154 17.93 -2.83 -5.52
N GLY A 155 17.52 -4.10 -5.52
CA GLY A 155 18.42 -5.20 -5.80
C GLY A 155 19.63 -5.20 -4.86
N ASN A 156 20.79 -4.93 -5.41
CA ASN A 156 22.07 -4.84 -4.67
C ASN A 156 22.47 -3.40 -4.35
N HIS A 157 21.66 -2.40 -4.73
CA HIS A 157 21.95 -0.99 -4.47
C HIS A 157 21.21 -0.53 -3.22
N THR A 158 21.88 0.22 -2.37
CA THR A 158 21.27 0.85 -1.18
C THR A 158 21.69 2.30 -1.13
N ASP A 159 20.76 3.20 -0.90
CA ASP A 159 21.01 4.63 -0.77
C ASP A 159 20.08 5.25 0.27
N VAL A 160 20.40 6.49 0.69
CA VAL A 160 19.59 7.29 1.60
C VAL A 160 19.17 8.58 0.89
N LEU A 161 17.88 8.79 0.76
CA LEU A 161 17.28 9.97 0.15
C LEU A 161 16.79 10.93 1.24
N TYR A 162 17.01 12.21 1.00
CA TYR A 162 16.66 13.31 1.91
C TYR A 162 15.44 14.08 1.39
N SER A 163 14.85 14.91 2.23
CA SER A 163 13.73 15.78 1.82
C SER A 163 14.08 16.59 0.56
N GLY A 164 13.24 16.48 -0.49
CA GLY A 164 13.44 17.05 -1.81
C GLY A 164 14.02 16.09 -2.85
N ASP A 165 14.57 14.95 -2.42
CA ASP A 165 15.06 13.93 -3.35
C ASP A 165 13.92 13.06 -3.88
N SER A 166 14.16 12.44 -5.04
CA SER A 166 13.23 11.52 -5.66
C SER A 166 13.93 10.31 -6.26
N ILE A 167 13.15 9.23 -6.41
CA ILE A 167 13.59 8.04 -7.11
C ILE A 167 12.44 7.51 -7.98
N TYR A 168 12.79 6.94 -9.12
CA TYR A 168 11.87 6.29 -10.05
C TYR A 168 12.47 4.97 -10.50
N TYR A 169 11.70 3.88 -10.40
CA TYR A 169 12.20 2.54 -10.71
C TYR A 169 11.12 1.59 -11.20
N ASP A 170 11.55 0.57 -11.95
CA ASP A 170 10.72 -0.58 -12.29
C ASP A 170 10.51 -1.46 -11.06
N SER A 171 9.27 -1.71 -10.68
CA SER A 171 8.92 -2.46 -9.47
C SER A 171 9.18 -3.96 -9.57
N ASN A 172 9.60 -4.46 -10.74
CA ASN A 172 10.12 -5.83 -10.92
C ASN A 172 11.52 -6.03 -10.33
N ILE A 173 12.23 -4.94 -10.02
CA ILE A 173 13.46 -5.00 -9.23
C ILE A 173 13.11 -5.26 -7.77
N PRO A 174 13.74 -6.26 -7.10
CA PRO A 174 13.53 -6.45 -5.67
C PRO A 174 13.82 -5.16 -4.90
N HIS A 175 12.81 -4.61 -4.24
CA HIS A 175 12.90 -3.30 -3.62
C HIS A 175 12.31 -3.27 -2.20
N ARG A 176 12.81 -2.34 -1.40
CA ARG A 176 12.27 -1.98 -0.08
C ARG A 176 12.60 -0.53 0.22
N VAL A 177 11.65 0.18 0.80
CA VAL A 177 11.84 1.51 1.37
C VAL A 177 11.52 1.47 2.85
N GLN A 178 12.24 2.25 3.65
CA GLN A 178 12.02 2.34 5.09
C GLN A 178 12.53 3.70 5.60
N CYS A 179 12.10 4.09 6.80
CA CYS A 179 12.70 5.26 7.44
C CYS A 179 14.18 4.98 7.79
N HIS A 180 15.03 5.98 7.61
CA HIS A 180 16.44 5.89 7.98
C HIS A 180 16.63 6.23 9.47
N GLN A 181 17.47 5.47 10.17
CA GLN A 181 17.83 5.70 11.59
C GLN A 181 16.61 5.87 12.53
N ASP A 182 15.55 5.12 12.28
CA ASP A 182 14.31 5.17 13.07
C ASP A 182 13.64 6.58 13.12
N LYS A 183 13.93 7.46 12.16
CA LYS A 183 13.29 8.77 12.03
C LYS A 183 12.05 8.68 11.15
N VAL A 184 10.90 9.08 11.68
CA VAL A 184 9.66 9.13 10.90
C VAL A 184 9.87 9.95 9.63
N THR A 185 9.50 9.37 8.49
CA THR A 185 9.68 9.96 7.17
C THR A 185 8.38 9.97 6.42
N LYS A 186 8.06 11.07 5.74
CA LYS A 186 6.90 11.16 4.85
C LYS A 186 7.33 11.24 3.40
N ILE A 187 6.69 10.45 2.57
CA ILE A 187 6.94 10.39 1.14
C ILE A 187 5.64 10.54 0.35
N LEU A 188 5.73 11.11 -0.85
CA LEU A 188 4.74 10.94 -1.90
C LEU A 188 5.17 9.72 -2.71
N ALA A 189 4.36 8.68 -2.72
CA ALA A 189 4.54 7.51 -3.55
C ALA A 189 3.46 7.46 -4.63
N VAL A 190 3.86 7.26 -5.87
CA VAL A 190 2.95 7.07 -7.00
C VAL A 190 3.26 5.73 -7.63
N LEU A 191 2.28 4.82 -7.58
CA LEU A 191 2.39 3.51 -8.20
C LEU A 191 1.64 3.53 -9.53
N TYR A 192 2.30 3.04 -10.56
CA TYR A 192 1.68 2.69 -11.83
C TYR A 192 1.66 1.17 -11.93
N ALA A 193 0.47 0.58 -11.81
CA ALA A 193 0.29 -0.83 -12.11
C ALA A 193 0.01 -0.95 -13.61
N ALA A 194 0.94 -1.51 -14.36
CA ALA A 194 0.71 -1.81 -15.77
C ALA A 194 -0.58 -2.65 -15.88
N ASN A 195 -1.52 -2.19 -16.70
CA ASN A 195 -2.77 -2.90 -16.90
C ASN A 195 -2.45 -4.32 -17.39
N THR A 196 -2.86 -5.29 -16.61
CA THR A 196 -2.95 -6.69 -17.02
C THR A 196 -4.20 -6.91 -17.81
#